data_c638eaa37802ddbaac39cf6525e9228c
#
_entry.id   c638eaa37802ddbaac39cf6525e9228c
#
_cell.length_a   1.000
_cell.length_b   1.000
_cell.length_c   1.000
_cell.angle_alpha   90.00
_cell.angle_beta   90.00
_cell.angle_gamma   90.00
#
_symmetry.space_group_name_H-M   'P 1'
#
loop_
_entity.id
_entity.type
_entity.pdbx_description
1 polymer ?
#
loop_
_entity_poly.entity_id
_entity_poly.type
_entity_poly.pdbx_seq_one_letter_code
_entity_poly.pdbx_strand_id
1 'polypeptide(L)'
;KGVKAELDRQGLACATVTIMTPEANPISPDAKVREAAVEWLKWAVECNHVLGSFAMCGPYHSPLGVFSGTGPTADEKGRAADVLRKGAEFARGANLTLAIEYLNRFECYFLTTAADARALVESVGHPNFRTMYDTFHAHIE
;
A
#
# COMPACT_ATOMS: atom_id res chain seq x y z
N LYS A 1 -13.72 -8.13 -16.59
CA LYS A 1 -13.95 -7.67 -18.00
C LYS A 1 -15.12 -6.65 -18.09
N GLY A 2 -16.23 -6.83 -17.37
CA GLY A 2 -17.38 -5.91 -17.42
C GLY A 2 -17.08 -4.51 -16.89
N VAL A 3 -16.38 -4.39 -15.76
CA VAL A 3 -16.05 -3.08 -15.15
C VAL A 3 -15.16 -2.26 -16.09
N LYS A 4 -14.10 -2.85 -16.64
CA LYS A 4 -13.21 -2.13 -17.59
C LYS A 4 -13.96 -1.61 -18.81
N ALA A 5 -14.81 -2.46 -19.41
CA ALA A 5 -15.60 -2.06 -20.58
C ALA A 5 -16.57 -0.90 -20.27
N GLU A 6 -17.13 -0.87 -19.05
CA GLU A 6 -18.01 0.22 -18.65
C GLU A 6 -17.23 1.52 -18.38
N LEU A 7 -16.08 1.44 -17.75
CA LEU A 7 -15.18 2.60 -17.58
C LEU A 7 -14.81 3.22 -18.94
N ASP A 8 -14.43 2.37 -19.90
CA ASP A 8 -14.07 2.82 -21.25
C ASP A 8 -15.26 3.47 -21.97
N ARG A 9 -16.45 2.88 -21.86
CA ARG A 9 -17.68 3.41 -22.46
C ARG A 9 -18.04 4.79 -21.90
N GLN A 10 -17.74 5.03 -20.62
CA GLN A 10 -18.01 6.30 -19.94
C GLN A 10 -16.85 7.30 -20.05
N GLY A 11 -15.71 6.92 -20.60
CA GLY A 11 -14.51 7.76 -20.65
C GLY A 11 -13.93 8.06 -19.26
N LEU A 12 -14.09 7.14 -18.29
CA LEU A 12 -13.65 7.33 -16.92
C LEU A 12 -12.24 6.75 -16.70
N ALA A 13 -11.39 7.53 -16.06
CA ALA A 13 -10.13 7.03 -15.48
C ALA A 13 -10.40 6.23 -14.20
N CYS A 14 -9.50 5.28 -13.88
CA CYS A 14 -9.64 4.39 -12.73
C CYS A 14 -8.45 4.51 -11.79
N ALA A 15 -8.73 4.65 -10.50
CA ALA A 15 -7.82 4.36 -9.40
C ALA A 15 -8.48 3.33 -8.49
N THR A 16 -7.68 2.55 -7.78
CA THR A 16 -8.18 1.50 -6.88
C THR A 16 -7.66 1.70 -5.47
N VAL A 17 -8.26 0.99 -4.53
CA VAL A 17 -7.80 0.93 -3.13
C VAL A 17 -7.60 -0.53 -2.74
N THR A 18 -6.55 -0.82 -1.98
CA THR A 18 -6.32 -2.12 -1.36
C THR A 18 -5.88 -1.97 0.08
N ILE A 19 -6.08 -3.02 0.86
CA ILE A 19 -5.67 -3.13 2.27
C ILE A 19 -4.88 -4.41 2.47
N MET A 20 -4.25 -4.56 3.65
CA MET A 20 -3.61 -5.81 4.09
C MET A 20 -4.42 -6.49 5.18
N THR A 21 -4.27 -7.81 5.28
CA THR A 21 -4.84 -8.64 6.34
C THR A 21 -3.75 -9.13 7.28
N PRO A 22 -4.09 -9.66 8.47
CA PRO A 22 -3.09 -10.27 9.36
C PRO A 22 -2.29 -11.41 8.70
N GLU A 23 -2.89 -12.15 7.77
CA GLU A 23 -2.28 -13.26 7.05
C GLU A 23 -1.36 -12.81 5.90
N ALA A 24 -1.53 -11.57 5.45
CA ALA A 24 -0.72 -10.93 4.40
C ALA A 24 -0.20 -9.58 4.92
N ASN A 25 0.74 -9.61 5.86
CA ASN A 25 1.19 -8.46 6.62
C ASN A 25 2.66 -8.10 6.33
N PRO A 26 2.93 -6.94 5.70
CA PRO A 26 4.29 -6.52 5.34
C PRO A 26 5.26 -6.37 6.51
N ILE A 27 4.76 -6.05 7.71
CA ILE A 27 5.59 -5.83 8.90
C ILE A 27 5.78 -7.08 9.76
N SER A 28 5.13 -8.19 9.41
CA SER A 28 5.20 -9.45 10.20
C SER A 28 6.63 -9.94 10.42
N PRO A 29 6.98 -10.44 11.61
CA PRO A 29 8.24 -11.15 11.82
C PRO A 29 8.29 -12.48 11.07
N ASP A 30 7.15 -13.10 10.76
CA ASP A 30 7.06 -14.34 9.98
C ASP A 30 7.29 -14.07 8.49
N ALA A 31 8.32 -14.71 7.93
CA ALA A 31 8.66 -14.58 6.51
C ALA A 31 7.53 -15.06 5.57
N LYS A 32 6.79 -16.12 5.95
CA LYS A 32 5.68 -16.64 5.12
C LYS A 32 4.53 -15.66 5.03
N VAL A 33 4.23 -14.95 6.13
CA VAL A 33 3.21 -13.90 6.15
C VAL A 33 3.63 -12.71 5.27
N ARG A 34 4.92 -12.35 5.26
CA ARG A 34 5.43 -11.33 4.36
C ARG A 34 5.44 -11.77 2.89
N GLU A 35 5.73 -13.04 2.61
CA GLU A 35 5.61 -13.60 1.26
C GLU A 35 4.16 -13.55 0.76
N ALA A 36 3.19 -13.88 1.61
CA ALA A 36 1.77 -13.71 1.28
C ALA A 36 1.41 -12.25 0.95
N ALA A 37 2.00 -11.28 1.66
CA ALA A 37 1.81 -9.86 1.35
C ALA A 37 2.40 -9.47 -0.02
N VAL A 38 3.54 -10.03 -0.40
CA VAL A 38 4.13 -9.84 -1.75
C VAL A 38 3.22 -10.41 -2.83
N GLU A 39 2.70 -11.63 -2.65
CA GLU A 39 1.77 -12.26 -3.62
C GLU A 39 0.44 -11.48 -3.71
N TRP A 40 -0.05 -10.96 -2.59
CA TRP A 40 -1.22 -10.06 -2.60
C TRP A 40 -0.98 -8.80 -3.42
N LEU A 41 0.16 -8.13 -3.23
CA LEU A 41 0.52 -6.93 -4.02
C LEU A 41 0.64 -7.25 -5.51
N LYS A 42 1.27 -8.37 -5.84
CA LYS A 42 1.39 -8.82 -7.23
C LYS A 42 0.03 -9.03 -7.88
N TRP A 43 -0.86 -9.77 -7.23
CA TRP A 43 -2.22 -9.99 -7.69
C TRP A 43 -2.99 -8.66 -7.85
N ALA A 44 -2.87 -7.76 -6.87
CA ALA A 44 -3.52 -6.46 -6.93
C ALA A 44 -2.99 -5.60 -8.10
N VAL A 45 -1.69 -5.63 -8.38
CA VAL A 45 -1.09 -4.96 -9.56
C VAL A 45 -1.62 -5.56 -10.85
N GLU A 46 -1.74 -6.88 -10.96
CA GLU A 46 -2.30 -7.56 -12.13
C GLU A 46 -3.77 -7.13 -12.37
N CYS A 47 -4.57 -7.04 -11.30
CA CYS A 47 -5.95 -6.54 -11.38
C CYS A 47 -6.00 -5.09 -11.88
N ASN A 48 -5.11 -4.23 -11.37
CA ASN A 48 -5.00 -2.83 -11.79
C ASN A 48 -4.59 -2.71 -13.26
N HIS A 49 -3.65 -3.54 -13.72
CA HIS A 49 -3.25 -3.58 -15.13
C HIS A 49 -4.44 -3.93 -16.04
N VAL A 50 -5.23 -4.94 -15.69
CA VAL A 50 -6.44 -5.33 -16.43
C VAL A 50 -7.50 -4.23 -16.44
N LEU A 51 -7.63 -3.47 -15.36
CA LEU A 51 -8.57 -2.34 -15.26
C LEU A 51 -8.09 -1.11 -16.03
N GLY A 52 -6.80 -1.01 -16.35
CA GLY A 52 -6.19 0.21 -16.89
C GLY A 52 -6.10 1.32 -15.83
N SER A 53 -5.94 0.94 -14.57
CA SER A 53 -5.81 1.88 -13.46
C SER A 53 -4.46 2.61 -13.51
N PHE A 54 -4.45 3.91 -13.19
CA PHE A 54 -3.22 4.69 -13.12
C PHE A 54 -2.59 4.70 -11.72
N ALA A 55 -3.37 4.41 -10.68
CA ALA A 55 -2.89 4.36 -9.30
C ALA A 55 -3.61 3.30 -8.47
N MET A 56 -2.87 2.66 -7.57
CA MET A 56 -3.38 1.83 -6.50
C MET A 56 -3.05 2.50 -5.17
N CYS A 57 -4.09 2.87 -4.45
CA CYS A 57 -4.03 3.62 -3.19
C CYS A 57 -4.32 2.71 -1.99
N GLY A 58 -4.21 3.26 -0.80
CA GLY A 58 -4.70 2.65 0.45
C GLY A 58 -3.63 2.28 1.45
N PRO A 59 -4.05 1.81 2.63
CA PRO A 59 -3.18 1.55 3.78
C PRO A 59 -2.60 0.12 3.77
N TYR A 60 -2.03 -0.31 2.65
CA TYR A 60 -1.45 -1.65 2.50
C TYR A 60 -0.03 -1.77 3.11
N HIS A 61 0.28 -0.98 4.15
CA HIS A 61 1.52 -1.05 4.92
C HIS A 61 1.46 -2.01 6.11
N SER A 62 0.26 -2.17 6.70
CA SER A 62 0.00 -3.07 7.84
C SER A 62 -1.50 -3.37 7.94
N PRO A 63 -1.93 -4.43 8.65
CA PRO A 63 -3.36 -4.69 8.87
C PRO A 63 -4.03 -3.60 9.71
N LEU A 64 -5.27 -3.26 9.35
CA LEU A 64 -6.10 -2.31 10.09
C LEU A 64 -6.53 -2.88 11.44
N GLY A 65 -6.58 -2.02 12.46
CA GLY A 65 -7.06 -2.38 13.79
C GLY A 65 -6.16 -3.35 14.57
N VAL A 66 -4.97 -3.66 14.06
CA VAL A 66 -3.98 -4.50 14.75
C VAL A 66 -2.93 -3.60 15.38
N PHE A 67 -2.78 -3.69 16.71
CA PHE A 67 -1.88 -2.83 17.49
C PHE A 67 -0.87 -3.68 18.26
N SER A 68 0.39 -3.28 18.27
CA SER A 68 1.46 -3.94 19.05
C SER A 68 1.49 -3.52 20.52
N GLY A 69 0.78 -2.44 20.88
CA GLY A 69 0.91 -1.80 22.20
C GLY A 69 2.16 -0.90 22.36
N THR A 70 2.98 -0.81 21.32
CA THR A 70 4.16 0.06 21.24
C THR A 70 4.18 0.79 19.92
N GLY A 71 5.07 1.79 19.75
CA GLY A 71 5.30 2.41 18.46
C GLY A 71 6.01 1.47 17.47
N PRO A 72 6.05 1.83 16.18
CA PRO A 72 6.67 1.00 15.15
C PRO A 72 8.17 0.85 15.37
N THR A 73 8.68 -0.36 15.27
CA THR A 73 10.10 -0.69 15.42
C THR A 73 10.88 -0.46 14.11
N ALA A 74 12.21 -0.32 14.22
CA ALA A 74 13.09 -0.25 13.05
C ALA A 74 13.00 -1.51 12.18
N ASP A 75 12.86 -2.68 12.79
CA ASP A 75 12.72 -3.96 12.09
C ASP A 75 11.42 -4.03 11.28
N GLU A 76 10.31 -3.55 11.84
CA GLU A 76 9.03 -3.45 11.12
C GLU A 76 9.13 -2.52 9.92
N LYS A 77 9.77 -1.34 10.11
CA LYS A 77 10.00 -0.38 9.02
C LYS A 77 10.85 -0.98 7.90
N GLY A 78 11.91 -1.72 8.26
CA GLY A 78 12.75 -2.43 7.29
C GLY A 78 11.99 -3.50 6.51
N ARG A 79 11.23 -4.36 7.22
CA ARG A 79 10.40 -5.40 6.61
C ARG A 79 9.35 -4.82 5.65
N ALA A 80 8.67 -3.77 6.07
CA ALA A 80 7.71 -3.08 5.20
C ALA A 80 8.36 -2.54 3.94
N ALA A 81 9.51 -1.87 4.06
CA ALA A 81 10.23 -1.32 2.91
C ALA A 81 10.62 -2.40 1.90
N ASP A 82 11.08 -3.56 2.37
CA ASP A 82 11.45 -4.69 1.50
C ASP A 82 10.26 -5.30 0.75
N VAL A 83 9.13 -5.50 1.44
CA VAL A 83 7.90 -6.03 0.83
C VAL A 83 7.33 -5.03 -0.19
N LEU A 84 7.24 -3.75 0.20
CA LEU A 84 6.67 -2.70 -0.63
C LEU A 84 7.54 -2.40 -1.87
N ARG A 85 8.87 -2.53 -1.75
CA ARG A 85 9.79 -2.43 -2.90
C ARG A 85 9.52 -3.52 -3.93
N LYS A 86 9.30 -4.77 -3.50
CA LYS A 86 8.92 -5.87 -4.40
C LYS A 86 7.58 -5.58 -5.10
N GLY A 87 6.60 -5.06 -4.37
CA GLY A 87 5.34 -4.60 -4.96
C GLY A 87 5.53 -3.52 -6.02
N ALA A 88 6.40 -2.55 -5.75
CA ALA A 88 6.70 -1.45 -6.67
C ALA A 88 7.42 -1.92 -7.94
N GLU A 89 8.25 -2.96 -7.87
CA GLU A 89 8.85 -3.58 -9.05
C GLU A 89 7.80 -4.22 -9.97
N PHE A 90 6.77 -4.88 -9.42
CA PHE A 90 5.65 -5.37 -10.23
C PHE A 90 4.88 -4.20 -10.86
N ALA A 91 4.63 -3.14 -10.08
CA ALA A 91 3.90 -1.95 -10.54
C ALA A 91 4.60 -1.23 -11.68
N ARG A 92 5.93 -1.23 -11.73
CA ARG A 92 6.71 -0.68 -12.85
C ARG A 92 6.35 -1.33 -14.18
N GLY A 93 6.25 -2.67 -14.21
CA GLY A 93 5.86 -3.42 -15.41
C GLY A 93 4.44 -3.12 -15.88
N ALA A 94 3.55 -2.71 -14.99
CA ALA A 94 2.17 -2.35 -15.26
C ALA A 94 1.94 -0.84 -15.51
N ASN A 95 2.98 -0.02 -15.45
CA ASN A 95 2.90 1.44 -15.48
C ASN A 95 1.95 2.02 -14.43
N LEU A 96 1.92 1.41 -13.23
CA LEU A 96 1.05 1.73 -12.11
C LEU A 96 1.80 2.49 -11.03
N THR A 97 1.20 3.53 -10.47
CA THR A 97 1.70 4.19 -9.25
C THR A 97 1.09 3.53 -8.03
N LEU A 98 1.93 3.09 -7.09
CA LEU A 98 1.53 2.66 -5.77
C LEU A 98 1.58 3.87 -4.82
N ALA A 99 0.43 4.30 -4.30
CA ALA A 99 0.31 5.44 -3.42
C ALA A 99 -0.11 4.99 -2.02
N ILE A 100 0.87 4.83 -1.12
CA ILE A 100 0.62 4.39 0.25
C ILE A 100 -0.12 5.47 1.04
N GLU A 101 -1.11 5.06 1.80
CA GLU A 101 -1.89 5.91 2.68
C GLU A 101 -1.42 5.72 4.12
N TYR A 102 -1.08 6.80 4.83
CA TYR A 102 -1.00 6.77 6.29
C TYR A 102 -2.40 6.97 6.89
N LEU A 103 -2.63 6.38 8.04
CA LEU A 103 -3.92 6.44 8.73
C LEU A 103 -3.77 7.19 10.06
N ASN A 104 -4.89 7.59 10.66
CA ASN A 104 -4.88 8.11 12.00
C ASN A 104 -4.55 7.03 13.05
N ARG A 105 -4.12 7.46 14.24
CA ARG A 105 -3.70 6.61 15.37
C ARG A 105 -4.76 5.66 15.92
N PHE A 106 -6.03 5.85 15.58
CA PHE A 106 -7.12 4.98 16.04
C PHE A 106 -7.32 3.76 15.12
N GLU A 107 -6.78 3.82 13.90
CA GLU A 107 -6.92 2.77 12.89
C GLU A 107 -5.65 1.94 12.72
N CYS A 108 -4.47 2.51 12.96
CA CYS A 108 -3.20 1.77 12.95
C CYS A 108 -2.18 2.38 13.90
N TYR A 109 -1.08 1.67 14.13
CA TYR A 109 0.07 2.19 14.91
C TYR A 109 1.33 2.39 14.06
N PHE A 110 1.36 1.77 12.87
CA PHE A 110 2.60 1.65 12.10
C PHE A 110 2.94 2.90 11.29
N LEU A 111 1.95 3.48 10.61
CA LEU A 111 2.15 4.62 9.71
C LEU A 111 1.03 5.64 9.92
N THR A 112 1.29 6.67 10.76
CA THR A 112 0.23 7.57 11.22
C THR A 112 0.44 9.03 10.84
N THR A 113 1.59 9.40 10.30
CA THR A 113 1.86 10.78 9.91
C THR A 113 2.36 10.90 8.47
N ALA A 114 2.18 12.07 7.85
CA ALA A 114 2.76 12.37 6.54
C ALA A 114 4.29 12.27 6.54
N ALA A 115 4.93 12.63 7.66
CA ALA A 115 6.39 12.53 7.82
C ALA A 115 6.87 11.07 7.81
N ASP A 116 6.16 10.16 8.51
CA ASP A 116 6.47 8.73 8.50
C ASP A 116 6.22 8.11 7.12
N ALA A 117 5.13 8.51 6.45
CA ALA A 117 4.83 8.05 5.09
C ALA A 117 5.94 8.47 4.11
N ARG A 118 6.42 9.71 4.21
CA ARG A 118 7.57 10.19 3.43
C ARG A 118 8.82 9.36 3.71
N ALA A 119 9.15 9.12 4.97
CA ALA A 119 10.31 8.32 5.37
C ALA A 119 10.22 6.88 4.83
N LEU A 120 9.02 6.28 4.83
CA LEU A 120 8.79 4.96 4.24
C LEU A 120 8.99 4.99 2.72
N VAL A 121 8.48 6.00 2.00
CA VAL A 121 8.69 6.18 0.55
C VAL A 121 10.18 6.29 0.23
N GLU A 122 10.93 7.08 0.99
CA GLU A 122 12.39 7.23 0.85
C GLU A 122 13.11 5.90 1.11
N SER A 123 12.69 5.13 2.11
CA SER A 123 13.24 3.81 2.43
C SER A 123 12.95 2.76 1.35
N VAL A 124 11.75 2.76 0.77
CA VAL A 124 11.40 1.91 -0.38
C VAL A 124 12.24 2.27 -1.60
N GLY A 125 12.49 3.56 -1.85
CA GLY A 125 13.42 4.05 -2.86
C GLY A 125 13.06 3.65 -4.30
N HIS A 126 11.77 3.56 -4.65
CA HIS A 126 11.31 3.13 -5.97
C HIS A 126 10.47 4.21 -6.68
N PRO A 127 10.67 4.48 -7.98
CA PRO A 127 9.97 5.55 -8.70
C PRO A 127 8.45 5.34 -8.78
N ASN A 128 7.96 4.11 -8.75
CA ASN A 128 6.53 3.79 -8.77
C ASN A 128 5.89 3.73 -7.37
N PHE A 129 6.65 4.04 -6.29
CA PHE A 129 6.13 4.06 -4.93
C PHE A 129 6.09 5.49 -4.39
N ARG A 130 4.91 5.95 -4.01
CA ARG A 130 4.61 7.30 -3.54
C ARG A 130 3.72 7.23 -2.30
N THR A 131 3.41 8.38 -1.71
CA THR A 131 2.36 8.50 -0.70
C THR A 131 1.22 9.36 -1.22
N MET A 132 0.02 9.10 -0.71
CA MET A 132 -1.13 9.97 -0.85
C MET A 132 -1.33 10.78 0.43
N TYR A 133 -2.15 11.83 0.35
CA TYR A 133 -2.53 12.66 1.47
C TYR A 133 -4.05 12.62 1.62
N ASP A 134 -4.51 12.02 2.71
CA ASP A 134 -5.92 12.04 3.09
C ASP A 134 -6.14 13.11 4.17
N THR A 135 -7.00 14.08 3.86
CA THR A 135 -7.31 15.18 4.79
C THR A 135 -8.01 14.73 6.06
N PHE A 136 -8.76 13.62 6.01
CA PHE A 136 -9.40 13.04 7.18
C PHE A 136 -8.36 12.55 8.19
N HIS A 137 -7.40 11.73 7.74
CA HIS A 137 -6.34 11.22 8.61
C HIS A 137 -5.42 12.34 9.08
N ALA A 138 -5.02 13.24 8.19
CA ALA A 138 -4.14 14.35 8.50
C ALA A 138 -4.73 15.38 9.50
N HIS A 139 -6.06 15.51 9.53
CA HIS A 139 -6.73 16.42 10.46
C HIS A 139 -6.75 15.87 11.90
N ILE A 140 -6.65 14.55 12.07
CA ILE A 140 -6.63 13.89 13.39
C ILE A 140 -5.20 13.87 13.96
N GLU A 141 -4.17 13.82 13.12
CA GLU A 141 -2.75 13.82 13.45
C GLU A 141 -2.17 15.25 13.40
#